data_cff86fd7b4266986d90a0443b8eccb33
#
_entry.id   cff86fd7b4266986d90a0443b8eccb33
#
_cell.length_a   1.000
_cell.length_b   1.000
_cell.length_c   1.000
_cell.angle_alpha   90.00
_cell.angle_beta   90.00
_cell.angle_gamma   90.00
#
_symmetry.space_group_name_H-M   'P 1'
#
loop_
_entity.id
_entity.type
_entity.pdbx_description
1 polymer ?
#
loop_
_entity_poly.entity_id
_entity_poly.type
_entity_poly.pdbx_seq_one_letter_code
_entity_poly.pdbx_strand_id
1 'polypeptide(L)'
;MHWWADPWWVNLLALVPFLVFFYWRRKPLEISGKLLFFAGCFAVAFGFVEASVVVYLRGALGVLPGIGGTLADVARLSSSLYQQSYTLDQFPKSLMAVETVREAATMLMLASVAFLSASRWRDRWAVFLWSFALWDITYYASLRITTGWPMSLNDLDVLFLIPVPWTARVWFPVLVSGLTALAVVLGRMPNLPMEAPVASESQNL
;
A
#
# COMPACT_ATOMS: atom_id res chain seq x y z
N MET A 1 20.38 -14.35 -1.87
CA MET A 1 18.97 -14.01 -1.56
C MET A 1 18.90 -12.53 -1.24
N HIS A 2 18.32 -11.71 -2.10
CA HIS A 2 18.12 -10.29 -1.80
C HIS A 2 16.94 -10.13 -0.83
N TRP A 3 17.21 -9.63 0.36
CA TRP A 3 16.18 -9.31 1.38
C TRP A 3 15.59 -7.92 1.18
N TRP A 4 16.31 -7.04 0.49
CA TRP A 4 16.01 -5.63 0.31
C TRP A 4 15.33 -5.39 -1.03
N ALA A 5 14.56 -4.30 -1.10
CA ALA A 5 13.96 -3.84 -2.34
C ALA A 5 15.04 -3.36 -3.32
N ASP A 6 14.75 -3.53 -4.61
CA ASP A 6 15.55 -3.01 -5.71
C ASP A 6 14.67 -2.13 -6.61
N PRO A 7 15.15 -0.94 -7.00
CA PRO A 7 16.41 -0.28 -6.65
C PRO A 7 16.54 0.06 -5.16
N TRP A 8 17.77 0.16 -4.66
CA TRP A 8 18.08 0.35 -3.23
C TRP A 8 17.32 1.51 -2.55
N TRP A 9 17.05 2.60 -3.28
CA TRP A 9 16.36 3.77 -2.76
C TRP A 9 14.88 3.49 -2.40
N VAL A 10 14.26 2.45 -2.95
CA VAL A 10 12.91 2.01 -2.58
C VAL A 10 12.84 1.67 -1.09
N ASN A 11 13.93 1.20 -0.50
CA ASN A 11 14.00 0.91 0.93
C ASN A 11 13.81 2.15 1.81
N LEU A 12 14.02 3.36 1.27
CA LEU A 12 13.76 4.61 1.98
C LEU A 12 12.27 4.81 2.29
N LEU A 13 11.37 4.13 1.58
CA LEU A 13 9.93 4.14 1.88
C LEU A 13 9.63 3.62 3.30
N ALA A 14 10.48 2.76 3.85
CA ALA A 14 10.36 2.31 5.23
C ALA A 14 10.49 3.44 6.26
N LEU A 15 11.08 4.57 5.89
CA LEU A 15 11.19 5.75 6.75
C LEU A 15 9.90 6.59 6.78
N VAL A 16 9.06 6.49 5.73
CA VAL A 16 7.85 7.31 5.56
C VAL A 16 6.93 7.24 6.79
N PRO A 17 6.51 6.06 7.29
CA PRO A 17 5.60 5.99 8.42
C PRO A 17 6.16 6.67 9.69
N PHE A 18 7.47 6.56 9.94
CA PHE A 18 8.12 7.20 11.08
C PHE A 18 8.19 8.72 10.91
N LEU A 19 8.60 9.21 9.74
CA LEU A 19 8.69 10.64 9.46
C LEU A 19 7.34 11.34 9.60
N VAL A 20 6.28 10.75 9.01
CA VAL A 20 4.93 11.33 9.10
C VAL A 20 4.36 11.21 10.51
N PHE A 21 4.63 10.12 11.23
CA PHE A 21 4.22 9.96 12.62
C PHE A 21 4.82 11.08 13.50
N PHE A 22 6.13 11.29 13.47
CA PHE A 22 6.79 12.33 14.25
C PHE A 22 6.35 13.73 13.83
N TYR A 23 6.12 13.97 12.55
CA TYR A 23 5.59 15.23 12.05
C TYR A 23 4.18 15.51 12.59
N TRP A 24 3.27 14.52 12.54
CA TRP A 24 1.90 14.69 13.01
C TRP A 24 1.76 14.69 14.54
N ARG A 25 2.70 14.07 15.25
CA ARG A 25 2.77 14.25 16.72
C ARG A 25 3.01 15.70 17.12
N ARG A 26 3.76 16.45 16.31
CA ARG A 26 4.01 17.88 16.54
C ARG A 26 2.89 18.77 16.00
N LYS A 27 2.24 18.36 14.94
CA LYS A 27 1.16 19.08 14.24
C LYS A 27 0.00 18.12 13.98
N PRO A 28 -0.90 17.89 14.95
CA PRO A 28 -1.98 16.92 14.86
C PRO A 28 -2.85 17.10 13.62
N LEU A 29 -3.38 16.00 13.12
CA LEU A 29 -4.29 15.98 11.98
C LEU A 29 -5.69 16.44 12.40
N GLU A 30 -6.34 17.22 11.54
CA GLU A 30 -7.71 17.70 11.74
C GLU A 30 -8.69 16.98 10.80
N ILE A 31 -8.51 15.66 10.67
CA ILE A 31 -9.31 14.80 9.81
C ILE A 31 -10.41 14.14 10.64
N SER A 32 -11.65 14.21 10.18
CA SER A 32 -12.77 13.53 10.86
C SER A 32 -12.66 12.00 10.68
N GLY A 33 -13.15 11.22 11.68
CA GLY A 33 -13.23 9.76 11.55
C GLY A 33 -14.12 9.33 10.40
N LYS A 34 -15.18 10.09 10.12
CA LYS A 34 -16.08 9.87 9.00
C LYS A 34 -15.35 9.97 7.66
N LEU A 35 -14.47 10.97 7.50
CA LEU A 35 -13.68 11.13 6.29
C LEU A 35 -12.73 9.95 6.09
N LEU A 36 -11.98 9.55 7.12
CA LEU A 36 -11.09 8.38 7.03
C LEU A 36 -11.85 7.10 6.73
N PHE A 37 -13.04 6.92 7.30
CA PHE A 37 -13.87 5.76 7.01
C PHE A 37 -14.24 5.69 5.53
N PHE A 38 -14.79 6.77 4.94
CA PHE A 38 -15.18 6.76 3.53
C PHE A 38 -13.99 6.72 2.57
N ALA A 39 -12.88 7.39 2.90
CA ALA A 39 -11.63 7.26 2.15
C ALA A 39 -11.08 5.82 2.22
N GLY A 40 -11.24 5.16 3.36
CA GLY A 40 -10.92 3.75 3.53
C GLY A 40 -11.81 2.83 2.70
N CYS A 41 -13.12 3.05 2.70
CA CYS A 41 -14.06 2.29 1.85
C CYS A 41 -13.69 2.41 0.36
N PHE A 42 -13.37 3.63 -0.10
CA PHE A 42 -12.89 3.86 -1.45
C PHE A 42 -11.60 3.06 -1.72
N ALA A 43 -10.62 3.15 -0.83
CA ALA A 43 -9.33 2.49 -0.99
C ALA A 43 -9.46 0.96 -1.05
N VAL A 44 -10.30 0.38 -0.18
CA VAL A 44 -10.57 -1.06 -0.16
C VAL A 44 -11.25 -1.50 -1.47
N ALA A 45 -12.29 -0.79 -1.91
CA ALA A 45 -12.96 -1.11 -3.18
C ALA A 45 -12.00 -0.98 -4.37
N PHE A 46 -11.19 0.07 -4.38
CA PHE A 46 -10.23 0.32 -5.44
C PHE A 46 -9.08 -0.70 -5.46
N GLY A 47 -8.59 -1.14 -4.29
CA GLY A 47 -7.60 -2.22 -4.17
C GLY A 47 -8.11 -3.55 -4.75
N PHE A 48 -9.40 -3.86 -4.57
CA PHE A 48 -10.01 -5.03 -5.22
C PHE A 48 -10.09 -4.87 -6.74
N VAL A 49 -10.48 -3.69 -7.24
CA VAL A 49 -10.52 -3.40 -8.69
C VAL A 49 -9.12 -3.57 -9.30
N GLU A 50 -8.10 -3.06 -8.64
CA GLU A 50 -6.71 -3.20 -9.07
C GLU A 50 -6.26 -4.68 -9.14
N ALA A 51 -6.56 -5.45 -8.10
CA ALA A 51 -6.29 -6.88 -8.10
C ALA A 51 -7.02 -7.61 -9.23
N SER A 52 -8.26 -7.22 -9.54
CA SER A 52 -9.05 -7.80 -10.62
C SER A 52 -8.43 -7.58 -11.99
N VAL A 53 -7.83 -6.40 -12.23
CA VAL A 53 -7.09 -6.12 -13.48
C VAL A 53 -5.93 -7.09 -13.64
N VAL A 54 -5.16 -7.35 -12.58
CA VAL A 54 -4.06 -8.32 -12.60
C VAL A 54 -4.57 -9.73 -12.90
N VAL A 55 -5.71 -10.12 -12.31
CA VAL A 55 -6.35 -11.43 -12.61
C VAL A 55 -6.74 -11.53 -14.08
N TYR A 56 -7.39 -10.50 -14.63
CA TYR A 56 -7.81 -10.49 -16.05
C TYR A 56 -6.61 -10.49 -16.99
N LEU A 57 -5.56 -9.75 -16.65
CA LEU A 57 -4.31 -9.73 -17.43
C LEU A 57 -3.67 -11.12 -17.48
N ARG A 58 -3.59 -11.81 -16.35
CA ARG A 58 -3.08 -13.18 -16.29
C ARG A 58 -3.95 -14.14 -17.12
N GLY A 59 -5.27 -13.97 -17.06
CA GLY A 59 -6.21 -14.73 -17.90
C GLY A 59 -5.96 -14.50 -19.39
N ALA A 60 -5.81 -13.25 -19.80
CA ALA A 60 -5.56 -12.88 -21.20
C ALA A 60 -4.23 -13.41 -21.73
N LEU A 61 -3.22 -13.53 -20.87
CA LEU A 61 -1.90 -14.11 -21.21
C LEU A 61 -1.88 -15.64 -21.19
N GLY A 62 -3.03 -16.30 -20.95
CA GLY A 62 -3.13 -17.75 -20.85
C GLY A 62 -2.43 -18.35 -19.63
N VAL A 63 -2.17 -17.52 -18.63
CA VAL A 63 -1.44 -17.86 -17.40
C VAL A 63 -2.37 -18.40 -16.32
N LEU A 64 -3.67 -18.10 -16.41
CA LEU A 64 -4.67 -18.76 -15.60
C LEU A 64 -4.99 -20.13 -16.18
N PRO A 65 -5.04 -21.22 -15.41
CA PRO A 65 -5.54 -22.50 -15.90
C PRO A 65 -6.95 -22.32 -16.43
N GLY A 66 -7.28 -23.02 -17.53
CA GLY A 66 -8.61 -22.97 -18.14
C GLY A 66 -9.71 -23.29 -17.14
N ILE A 67 -10.95 -23.02 -17.53
CA ILE A 67 -12.17 -23.29 -16.73
C ILE A 67 -12.16 -24.77 -16.33
N GLY A 68 -11.67 -25.10 -15.16
CA GLY A 68 -11.49 -26.47 -14.66
C GLY A 68 -10.23 -26.70 -13.85
N GLY A 69 -9.30 -25.71 -13.81
CA GLY A 69 -8.14 -25.74 -12.91
C GLY A 69 -8.53 -25.43 -11.46
N THR A 70 -7.80 -26.00 -10.51
CA THR A 70 -7.98 -25.67 -9.09
C THR A 70 -7.31 -24.34 -8.74
N LEU A 71 -7.76 -23.68 -7.66
CA LEU A 71 -7.11 -22.47 -7.12
C LEU A 71 -5.61 -22.73 -6.80
N ALA A 72 -5.25 -23.97 -6.45
CA ALA A 72 -3.87 -24.35 -6.21
C ALA A 72 -3.03 -24.34 -7.49
N ASP A 73 -3.60 -24.71 -8.65
CA ASP A 73 -2.91 -24.65 -9.94
C ASP A 73 -2.71 -23.21 -10.38
N VAL A 74 -3.72 -22.33 -10.15
CA VAL A 74 -3.62 -20.89 -10.39
C VAL A 74 -2.51 -20.29 -9.51
N ALA A 75 -2.47 -20.62 -8.23
CA ALA A 75 -1.46 -20.13 -7.30
C ALA A 75 -0.05 -20.54 -7.71
N ARG A 76 0.14 -21.81 -8.09
CA ARG A 76 1.44 -22.35 -8.52
C ARG A 76 1.95 -21.72 -9.82
N LEU A 77 1.07 -21.56 -10.81
CA LEU A 77 1.40 -20.88 -12.07
C LEU A 77 1.68 -19.39 -11.86
N SER A 78 0.85 -18.71 -11.04
CA SER A 78 1.05 -17.32 -10.71
C SER A 78 2.39 -17.05 -10.03
N SER A 79 2.75 -17.84 -9.00
CA SER A 79 4.01 -17.66 -8.29
C SER A 79 5.22 -17.90 -9.20
N SER A 80 5.16 -18.91 -10.08
CA SER A 80 6.24 -19.20 -11.02
C SER A 80 6.42 -18.09 -12.05
N LEU A 81 5.35 -17.45 -12.49
CA LEU A 81 5.38 -16.37 -13.50
C LEU A 81 5.80 -15.03 -12.90
N TYR A 82 5.42 -14.73 -11.67
CA TYR A 82 5.95 -13.58 -10.93
C TYR A 82 7.43 -13.76 -10.58
N GLN A 83 7.87 -14.96 -10.28
CA GLN A 83 9.29 -15.26 -10.11
C GLN A 83 10.05 -15.21 -11.45
N GLN A 84 9.39 -15.53 -12.56
CA GLN A 84 9.92 -15.40 -13.91
C GLN A 84 9.81 -13.97 -14.48
N SER A 85 9.03 -13.08 -13.89
CA SER A 85 8.94 -11.66 -14.28
C SER A 85 10.22 -10.86 -13.99
N TYR A 86 11.25 -11.52 -13.48
CA TYR A 86 12.64 -11.06 -13.68
C TYR A 86 13.00 -10.89 -15.15
N THR A 87 12.25 -11.47 -16.07
CA THR A 87 12.32 -11.24 -17.50
C THR A 87 11.17 -10.32 -17.94
N LEU A 88 11.13 -9.09 -17.42
CA LEU A 88 10.34 -7.99 -18.00
C LEU A 88 10.59 -7.86 -19.52
N ASP A 89 11.73 -8.34 -19.99
CA ASP A 89 12.09 -8.44 -21.41
C ASP A 89 11.16 -9.36 -22.23
N GLN A 90 10.40 -10.26 -21.60
CA GLN A 90 9.43 -11.13 -22.27
C GLN A 90 8.01 -10.53 -22.36
N PHE A 91 7.75 -9.42 -21.63
CA PHE A 91 6.48 -8.73 -21.73
C PHE A 91 6.40 -7.94 -23.05
N PRO A 92 5.26 -8.03 -23.78
CA PRO A 92 5.06 -7.18 -24.95
C PRO A 92 5.21 -5.71 -24.56
N LYS A 93 6.03 -4.95 -25.30
CA LYS A 93 6.28 -3.53 -25.00
C LYS A 93 5.01 -2.68 -24.93
N SER A 94 4.00 -3.02 -25.75
CA SER A 94 2.68 -2.38 -25.74
C SER A 94 1.94 -2.60 -24.41
N LEU A 95 2.02 -3.80 -23.88
CA LEU A 95 1.39 -4.15 -22.60
C LEU A 95 2.10 -3.46 -21.43
N MET A 96 3.43 -3.41 -21.46
CA MET A 96 4.22 -2.66 -20.48
C MET A 96 3.86 -1.18 -20.45
N ALA A 97 3.64 -0.57 -21.63
CA ALA A 97 3.21 0.83 -21.71
C ALA A 97 1.81 1.03 -21.09
N VAL A 98 0.86 0.11 -21.34
CA VAL A 98 -0.48 0.16 -20.74
C VAL A 98 -0.38 0.05 -19.21
N GLU A 99 0.41 -0.89 -18.69
CA GLU A 99 0.60 -1.07 -17.25
C GLU A 99 1.23 0.17 -16.60
N THR A 100 2.23 0.77 -17.23
CA THR A 100 2.85 2.01 -16.73
C THR A 100 1.85 3.16 -16.65
N VAL A 101 1.00 3.33 -17.68
CA VAL A 101 -0.05 4.36 -17.68
C VAL A 101 -1.13 4.05 -16.63
N ARG A 102 -1.50 2.77 -16.45
CA ARG A 102 -2.44 2.33 -15.43
C ARG A 102 -1.94 2.68 -14.02
N GLU A 103 -0.68 2.40 -13.70
CA GLU A 103 -0.07 2.77 -12.41
C GLU A 103 -0.09 4.29 -12.18
N ALA A 104 0.28 5.08 -13.19
CA ALA A 104 0.22 6.53 -13.10
C ALA A 104 -1.22 7.02 -12.85
N ALA A 105 -2.22 6.42 -13.52
CA ALA A 105 -3.63 6.71 -13.32
C ALA A 105 -4.09 6.35 -11.90
N THR A 106 -3.66 5.21 -11.37
CA THR A 106 -3.94 4.79 -9.98
C THR A 106 -3.44 5.83 -8.98
N MET A 107 -2.20 6.29 -9.12
CA MET A 107 -1.64 7.33 -8.26
C MET A 107 -2.40 8.66 -8.38
N LEU A 108 -2.76 9.05 -9.60
CA LEU A 108 -3.55 10.26 -9.84
C LEU A 108 -4.94 10.18 -9.21
N MET A 109 -5.62 9.03 -9.27
CA MET A 109 -6.93 8.82 -8.66
C MET A 109 -6.85 8.92 -7.13
N LEU A 110 -5.88 8.26 -6.48
CA LEU A 110 -5.66 8.35 -5.04
C LEU A 110 -5.34 9.78 -4.60
N ALA A 111 -4.48 10.48 -5.35
CA ALA A 111 -4.17 11.88 -5.10
C ALA A 111 -5.40 12.78 -5.25
N SER A 112 -6.20 12.59 -6.30
CA SER A 112 -7.41 13.37 -6.56
C SER A 112 -8.42 13.24 -5.42
N VAL A 113 -8.67 12.03 -4.94
CA VAL A 113 -9.55 11.78 -3.77
C VAL A 113 -9.02 12.53 -2.54
N ALA A 114 -7.73 12.47 -2.29
CA ALA A 114 -7.11 13.16 -1.16
C ALA A 114 -7.24 14.70 -1.27
N PHE A 115 -7.04 15.25 -2.47
CA PHE A 115 -7.17 16.68 -2.72
C PHE A 115 -8.60 17.20 -2.57
N LEU A 116 -9.59 16.41 -3.00
CA LEU A 116 -11.01 16.73 -2.87
C LEU A 116 -11.52 16.59 -1.44
N SER A 117 -10.92 15.70 -0.65
CA SER A 117 -11.39 15.32 0.69
C SER A 117 -10.99 16.28 1.79
N ALA A 118 -9.89 17.03 1.64
CA ALA A 118 -9.35 17.90 2.69
C ALA A 118 -8.88 19.25 2.13
N SER A 119 -8.96 20.30 2.96
CA SER A 119 -8.53 21.65 2.53
C SER A 119 -7.06 21.91 2.84
N ARG A 120 -6.56 21.43 3.99
CA ARG A 120 -5.18 21.64 4.42
C ARG A 120 -4.24 20.66 3.76
N TRP A 121 -3.11 21.14 3.30
CA TRP A 121 -2.08 20.31 2.63
C TRP A 121 -1.65 19.10 3.47
N ARG A 122 -1.44 19.28 4.76
CA ARG A 122 -1.10 18.23 5.72
C ARG A 122 -2.15 17.12 5.76
N ASP A 123 -3.43 17.49 5.80
CA ASP A 123 -4.54 16.56 5.89
C ASP A 123 -4.75 15.84 4.55
N ARG A 124 -4.49 16.49 3.41
CA ARG A 124 -4.47 15.87 2.09
C ARG A 124 -3.44 14.74 2.00
N TRP A 125 -2.22 15.01 2.48
CA TRP A 125 -1.18 13.98 2.53
C TRP A 125 -1.56 12.81 3.43
N ALA A 126 -2.20 13.07 4.57
CA ALA A 126 -2.65 12.01 5.45
C ALA A 126 -3.77 11.16 4.81
N VAL A 127 -4.73 11.79 4.11
CA VAL A 127 -5.77 11.04 3.37
C VAL A 127 -5.15 10.25 2.21
N PHE A 128 -4.19 10.82 1.48
CA PHE A 128 -3.47 10.11 0.42
C PHE A 128 -2.76 8.87 0.96
N LEU A 129 -1.95 9.02 2.01
CA LEU A 129 -1.20 7.93 2.62
C LEU A 129 -2.11 6.87 3.25
N TRP A 130 -3.23 7.28 3.84
CA TRP A 130 -4.25 6.38 4.35
C TRP A 130 -4.87 5.54 3.23
N SER A 131 -5.31 6.20 2.17
CA SER A 131 -5.94 5.52 1.04
C SER A 131 -4.95 4.62 0.31
N PHE A 132 -3.72 5.07 0.10
CA PHE A 132 -2.66 4.27 -0.49
C PHE A 132 -2.37 3.01 0.35
N ALA A 133 -2.22 3.16 1.67
CA ALA A 133 -1.92 2.05 2.55
C ALA A 133 -3.03 0.98 2.55
N LEU A 134 -4.28 1.39 2.62
CA LEU A 134 -5.41 0.45 2.58
C LEU A 134 -5.60 -0.17 1.21
N TRP A 135 -5.40 0.60 0.13
CA TRP A 135 -5.40 0.09 -1.23
C TRP A 135 -4.36 -1.00 -1.43
N ASP A 136 -3.12 -0.77 -1.01
CA ASP A 136 -2.00 -1.71 -1.14
C ASP A 136 -2.25 -3.01 -0.35
N ILE A 137 -2.65 -2.90 0.93
CA ILE A 137 -2.98 -4.08 1.75
C ILE A 137 -4.14 -4.87 1.13
N THR A 138 -5.18 -4.17 0.66
CA THR A 138 -6.36 -4.82 0.06
C THR A 138 -6.01 -5.47 -1.27
N TYR A 139 -5.12 -4.87 -2.06
CA TYR A 139 -4.62 -5.46 -3.29
C TYR A 139 -4.02 -6.85 -3.04
N TYR A 140 -3.09 -6.98 -2.09
CA TYR A 140 -2.51 -8.29 -1.76
C TYR A 140 -3.53 -9.26 -1.16
N ALA A 141 -4.41 -8.79 -0.28
CA ALA A 141 -5.47 -9.62 0.28
C ALA A 141 -6.40 -10.15 -0.82
N SER A 142 -6.79 -9.30 -1.76
CA SER A 142 -7.66 -9.67 -2.89
C SER A 142 -6.98 -10.65 -3.84
N LEU A 143 -5.71 -10.45 -4.17
CA LEU A 143 -4.94 -11.41 -4.96
C LEU A 143 -4.83 -12.75 -4.25
N ARG A 144 -4.60 -12.75 -2.95
CA ARG A 144 -4.54 -13.99 -2.17
C ARG A 144 -5.85 -14.76 -2.22
N ILE A 145 -6.98 -14.07 -2.11
CA ILE A 145 -8.32 -14.68 -2.12
C ILE A 145 -8.68 -15.19 -3.53
N THR A 146 -8.34 -14.43 -4.57
CA THR A 146 -8.79 -14.73 -5.95
C THR A 146 -7.86 -15.67 -6.68
N THR A 147 -6.56 -15.61 -6.43
CA THR A 147 -5.53 -16.37 -7.16
C THR A 147 -4.72 -17.32 -6.29
N GLY A 148 -4.85 -17.23 -4.96
CA GLY A 148 -3.99 -17.96 -4.03
C GLY A 148 -2.58 -17.37 -3.89
N TRP A 149 -2.23 -16.30 -4.63
CA TRP A 149 -0.96 -15.60 -4.52
C TRP A 149 -1.16 -14.25 -3.77
N PRO A 150 -0.20 -13.81 -2.96
CA PRO A 150 1.07 -14.45 -2.57
C PRO A 150 0.84 -15.67 -1.68
N MET A 151 1.66 -16.70 -1.86
CA MET A 151 1.64 -17.90 -1.00
C MET A 151 2.30 -17.62 0.34
N SER A 152 3.29 -16.73 0.33
CA SER A 152 4.08 -16.31 1.49
C SER A 152 4.38 -14.82 1.40
N LEU A 153 4.51 -14.17 2.54
CA LEU A 153 5.01 -12.79 2.61
C LEU A 153 6.45 -12.64 2.08
N ASN A 154 7.17 -13.76 1.90
CA ASN A 154 8.50 -13.77 1.32
C ASN A 154 8.49 -13.88 -0.22
N ASP A 155 7.32 -14.03 -0.84
CA ASP A 155 7.21 -14.03 -2.29
C ASP A 155 7.68 -12.67 -2.84
N LEU A 156 8.29 -12.73 -4.02
CA LEU A 156 8.79 -11.54 -4.69
C LEU A 156 7.70 -10.93 -5.55
N ASP A 157 7.61 -9.61 -5.56
CA ASP A 157 6.68 -8.85 -6.39
C ASP A 157 7.34 -7.68 -7.09
N VAL A 158 6.74 -7.24 -8.20
CA VAL A 158 7.05 -5.98 -8.87
C VAL A 158 6.06 -4.95 -8.35
N LEU A 159 6.51 -4.05 -7.47
CA LEU A 159 5.66 -3.09 -6.78
C LEU A 159 5.17 -1.99 -7.72
N PHE A 160 6.06 -1.45 -8.53
CA PHE A 160 5.81 -0.37 -9.47
C PHE A 160 6.77 -0.46 -10.67
N LEU A 161 6.34 0.12 -11.80
CA LEU A 161 7.14 0.23 -13.01
C LEU A 161 7.75 1.64 -13.20
N ILE A 162 7.30 2.63 -12.43
CA ILE A 162 7.66 4.04 -12.57
C ILE A 162 8.61 4.46 -11.44
N PRO A 163 9.73 5.13 -11.73
CA PRO A 163 10.32 5.44 -13.04
C PRO A 163 11.08 4.27 -13.66
N VAL A 164 11.33 3.23 -12.89
CA VAL A 164 11.94 1.94 -13.25
C VAL A 164 11.24 0.86 -12.43
N PRO A 165 11.29 -0.41 -12.82
CA PRO A 165 10.66 -1.48 -12.03
C PRO A 165 11.21 -1.55 -10.60
N TRP A 166 10.30 -1.56 -9.63
CA TRP A 166 10.62 -1.73 -8.20
C TRP A 166 10.28 -3.16 -7.81
N THR A 167 11.24 -3.87 -7.31
CA THR A 167 11.00 -5.25 -6.85
C THR A 167 11.26 -5.37 -5.36
N ALA A 168 10.37 -6.05 -4.66
CA ALA A 168 10.54 -6.35 -3.25
C ALA A 168 9.76 -7.61 -2.87
N ARG A 169 10.00 -8.12 -1.68
CA ARG A 169 9.17 -9.15 -1.08
C ARG A 169 7.87 -8.54 -0.57
N VAL A 170 6.77 -9.26 -0.65
CA VAL A 170 5.42 -8.81 -0.25
C VAL A 170 5.36 -8.29 1.18
N TRP A 171 6.18 -8.83 2.10
CA TRP A 171 6.24 -8.31 3.47
C TRP A 171 6.62 -6.83 3.54
N PHE A 172 7.44 -6.33 2.60
CA PHE A 172 7.94 -4.96 2.61
C PHE A 172 6.83 -3.93 2.38
N PRO A 173 6.07 -3.94 1.26
CA PRO A 173 4.97 -3.00 1.06
C PRO A 173 3.88 -3.17 2.11
N VAL A 174 3.50 -4.40 2.49
CA VAL A 174 2.48 -4.63 3.52
C VAL A 174 2.87 -4.04 4.87
N LEU A 175 4.15 -4.18 5.28
CA LEU A 175 4.64 -3.59 6.53
C LEU A 175 4.63 -2.06 6.46
N VAL A 176 5.17 -1.49 5.38
CA VAL A 176 5.23 -0.03 5.19
C VAL A 176 3.81 0.56 5.18
N SER A 177 2.88 -0.07 4.47
CA SER A 177 1.48 0.34 4.42
C SER A 177 0.79 0.19 5.77
N GLY A 178 0.98 -0.91 6.49
CA GLY A 178 0.43 -1.10 7.83
C GLY A 178 0.90 -0.05 8.82
N LEU A 179 2.22 0.21 8.86
CA LEU A 179 2.79 1.27 9.71
C LEU A 179 2.33 2.67 9.31
N THR A 180 2.16 2.93 8.02
CA THR A 180 1.66 4.21 7.51
C THR A 180 0.22 4.44 7.92
N ALA A 181 -0.65 3.44 7.77
CA ALA A 181 -2.04 3.52 8.24
C ALA A 181 -2.10 3.78 9.76
N LEU A 182 -1.28 3.08 10.54
CA LEU A 182 -1.17 3.29 11.98
C LEU A 182 -0.71 4.72 12.30
N ALA A 183 0.29 5.24 11.59
CA ALA A 183 0.76 6.62 11.78
C ALA A 183 -0.33 7.66 11.52
N VAL A 184 -1.19 7.46 10.52
CA VAL A 184 -2.36 8.34 10.26
C VAL A 184 -3.34 8.29 11.42
N VAL A 185 -3.69 7.11 11.92
CA VAL A 185 -4.62 6.95 13.05
C VAL A 185 -4.07 7.63 14.30
N LEU A 186 -2.81 7.38 14.64
CA LEU A 186 -2.15 7.97 15.80
C LEU A 186 -1.96 9.49 15.67
N GLY A 187 -1.72 9.98 14.45
CA GLY A 187 -1.57 11.41 14.16
C GLY A 187 -2.86 12.24 14.36
N ARG A 188 -4.02 11.58 14.42
CA ARG A 188 -5.31 12.20 14.77
C ARG A 188 -5.55 12.31 16.28
N MET A 189 -4.89 11.48 17.07
CA MET A 189 -5.12 11.48 18.51
C MET A 189 -4.51 12.75 19.10
N PRO A 190 -5.31 13.55 19.87
CA PRO A 190 -4.73 14.67 20.61
C PRO A 190 -3.66 14.12 21.55
N ASN A 191 -2.54 14.83 21.68
CA ASN A 191 -1.56 14.51 22.71
C ASN A 191 -2.29 14.58 24.04
N LEU A 192 -2.38 13.44 24.76
CA LEU A 192 -2.80 13.48 26.16
C LEU A 192 -1.86 14.46 26.88
N PRO A 193 -2.39 15.45 27.64
CA PRO A 193 -1.51 16.28 28.46
C PRO A 193 -0.68 15.34 29.33
N MET A 194 0.65 15.46 29.28
CA MET A 194 1.49 14.83 30.28
C MET A 194 1.03 15.46 31.60
N GLU A 195 0.43 14.66 32.50
CA GLU A 195 0.11 15.13 33.85
C GLU A 195 1.35 15.82 34.41
N ALA A 196 1.22 17.12 34.68
CA ALA A 196 2.26 17.82 35.39
C ALA A 196 2.50 17.07 36.71
N PRO A 197 3.74 16.82 37.11
CA PRO A 197 4.00 16.16 38.39
C PRO A 197 3.27 16.95 39.46
N VAL A 198 2.42 16.25 40.22
CA VAL A 198 1.68 16.80 41.35
C VAL A 198 2.71 17.48 42.24
N ALA A 199 2.68 18.83 42.27
CA ALA A 199 3.47 19.58 43.21
C ALA A 199 3.11 19.08 44.60
N SER A 200 4.02 18.40 45.26
CA SER A 200 3.85 18.00 46.64
C SER A 200 3.67 19.27 47.45
N GLU A 201 2.43 19.50 47.88
CA GLU A 201 2.10 20.54 48.82
C GLU A 201 2.86 20.25 50.11
N SER A 202 4.03 20.90 50.27
CA SER A 202 4.75 20.88 51.52
C SER A 202 3.90 21.58 52.54
N GLN A 203 3.22 20.78 53.37
CA GLN A 203 2.59 21.22 54.60
C GLN A 203 3.66 21.85 55.48
N ASN A 204 3.65 23.16 55.57
CA ASN A 204 4.30 23.88 56.68
C ASN A 204 3.38 23.81 57.88
N LEU A 205 3.78 23.01 58.86
CA LEU A 205 3.39 23.15 60.28
C LEU A 205 4.34 24.07 60.98
#